data_a49cb1a4f0ca0d28e736902ab797868f
#
_entry.id   a49cb1a4f0ca0d28e736902ab797868f
#
_cell.length_a   1.000
_cell.length_b   1.000
_cell.length_c   1.000
_cell.angle_alpha   90.00
_cell.angle_beta   90.00
_cell.angle_gamma   90.00
#
_symmetry.space_group_name_H-M   'P 1'
#
loop_
_entity.id
_entity.type
_entity.pdbx_description
1 polymer ?
#
loop_
_entity_poly.entity_id
_entity_poly.type
_entity_poly.pdbx_seq_one_letter_code
_entity_poly.pdbx_strand_id
1 'polypeptide(L)'
;MDWVELFEEAGLTDREARSLVLLSSSKELKASDLAKKLGTNRLDAYNSLSRLTQIGLVNVTADRPMKFSCSSLPVLFKKLIKDQKSRIDRTTKAFENIMSGASDDALEADNGQEEASAKFAVLKGRDHIQKRIGELANEADGQLVLFLGRYGILHLCRSPSIDEINSAAERGVIVKVLAQLDRRTLKFFDQLHESIEIRHSDEVNSLGVLKDHSDVIQFLFVEQNPVGRGREDAALVVSSEVFASSHYEFMMAIWNRAVDFNSAKKRFTEERLSLIHISEPTRHRL
;
A
#
# COMPACT_ATOMS: atom_id res chain seq x y z
N MET A 1 -22.04 19.01 26.14
CA MET A 1 -21.82 18.60 24.75
C MET A 1 -22.66 19.52 23.87
N ASP A 2 -22.04 20.31 23.04
CA ASP A 2 -22.70 21.18 22.09
C ASP A 2 -22.86 20.48 20.71
N TRP A 3 -23.46 21.18 19.74
CA TRP A 3 -23.65 20.62 18.41
C TRP A 3 -22.35 20.41 17.65
N VAL A 4 -21.30 21.19 17.93
CA VAL A 4 -19.98 21.03 17.27
C VAL A 4 -19.34 19.75 17.79
N GLU A 5 -19.23 19.59 19.10
CA GLU A 5 -18.70 18.39 19.74
C GLU A 5 -19.43 17.11 19.28
N LEU A 6 -20.76 17.17 19.17
CA LEU A 6 -21.57 16.04 18.76
C LEU A 6 -21.29 15.61 17.30
N PHE A 7 -21.11 16.57 16.39
CA PHE A 7 -20.75 16.29 15.00
C PHE A 7 -19.31 15.84 14.85
N GLU A 8 -18.38 16.30 15.68
CA GLU A 8 -17.00 15.83 15.71
C GLU A 8 -16.91 14.36 16.17
N GLU A 9 -17.62 13.99 17.21
CA GLU A 9 -17.74 12.59 17.64
C GLU A 9 -18.37 11.70 16.54
N ALA A 10 -19.26 12.26 15.73
CA ALA A 10 -19.80 11.61 14.56
C ALA A 10 -18.86 11.64 13.33
N GLY A 11 -17.60 12.01 13.50
CA GLY A 11 -16.54 11.91 12.48
C GLY A 11 -16.42 13.07 11.51
N LEU A 12 -17.04 14.22 11.78
CA LEU A 12 -16.77 15.46 11.07
C LEU A 12 -15.56 16.19 11.67
N THR A 13 -14.86 16.97 10.88
CA THR A 13 -13.82 17.87 11.40
C THR A 13 -14.46 19.07 12.12
N ASP A 14 -13.75 19.70 13.07
CA ASP A 14 -14.21 20.92 13.78
C ASP A 14 -14.74 21.99 12.80
N ARG A 15 -14.02 22.19 11.71
CA ARG A 15 -14.42 23.16 10.67
C ARG A 15 -15.72 22.77 9.96
N GLU A 16 -15.92 21.51 9.66
CA GLU A 16 -17.16 21.02 9.03
C GLU A 16 -18.36 21.12 10.00
N ALA A 17 -18.15 20.74 11.27
CA ALA A 17 -19.16 20.85 12.30
C ALA A 17 -19.60 22.30 12.53
N ARG A 18 -18.65 23.23 12.67
CA ARG A 18 -18.93 24.68 12.78
C ARG A 18 -19.62 25.24 11.52
N SER A 19 -19.22 24.76 10.34
CA SER A 19 -19.87 25.13 9.07
C SER A 19 -21.35 24.76 9.06
N LEU A 20 -21.71 23.55 9.53
CA LEU A 20 -23.11 23.13 9.65
C LEU A 20 -23.90 23.96 10.64
N VAL A 21 -23.33 24.25 11.83
CA VAL A 21 -23.98 25.07 12.85
C VAL A 21 -24.28 26.48 12.33
N LEU A 22 -23.31 27.12 11.67
CA LEU A 22 -23.50 28.45 11.06
C LEU A 22 -24.48 28.43 9.89
N LEU A 23 -24.44 27.38 9.07
CA LEU A 23 -25.32 27.25 7.91
C LEU A 23 -26.77 27.01 8.35
N SER A 24 -26.99 26.17 9.39
CA SER A 24 -28.33 25.90 9.93
C SER A 24 -29.02 27.13 10.51
N SER A 25 -28.25 28.10 10.98
CA SER A 25 -28.77 29.38 11.50
C SER A 25 -29.13 30.39 10.39
N SER A 26 -28.86 30.05 9.14
CA SER A 26 -29.05 30.92 7.96
C SER A 26 -29.82 30.18 6.89
N LYS A 27 -30.71 30.83 6.15
CA LYS A 27 -31.43 30.18 5.05
C LYS A 27 -30.50 29.72 3.95
N GLU A 28 -29.56 30.56 3.54
CA GLU A 28 -28.56 30.31 2.53
C GLU A 28 -27.30 31.14 2.80
N LEU A 29 -26.13 30.60 2.58
CA LEU A 29 -24.84 31.31 2.67
C LEU A 29 -23.96 31.04 1.46
N LYS A 30 -23.18 32.04 1.06
CA LYS A 30 -22.06 31.87 0.11
C LYS A 30 -20.83 31.40 0.86
N ALA A 31 -19.91 30.68 0.18
CA ALA A 31 -18.64 30.27 0.78
C ALA A 31 -17.82 31.45 1.33
N SER A 32 -17.89 32.62 0.69
CA SER A 32 -17.23 33.85 1.16
C SER A 32 -17.78 34.37 2.49
N ASP A 33 -19.11 34.26 2.70
CA ASP A 33 -19.76 34.72 3.91
C ASP A 33 -19.54 33.78 5.07
N LEU A 34 -19.54 32.47 4.77
CA LEU A 34 -19.15 31.41 5.72
C LEU A 34 -17.69 31.59 6.16
N ALA A 35 -16.77 31.82 5.23
CA ALA A 35 -15.36 32.07 5.52
C ALA A 35 -15.16 33.24 6.50
N LYS A 36 -15.87 34.37 6.29
CA LYS A 36 -15.82 35.53 7.21
C LYS A 36 -16.33 35.16 8.62
N LYS A 37 -17.42 34.39 8.71
CA LYS A 37 -17.99 33.96 9.99
C LYS A 37 -17.11 32.96 10.75
N LEU A 38 -16.39 32.10 10.01
CA LEU A 38 -15.47 31.13 10.57
C LEU A 38 -14.07 31.69 10.87
N GLY A 39 -13.76 32.90 10.39
CA GLY A 39 -12.41 33.45 10.50
C GLY A 39 -11.36 32.70 9.66
N THR A 40 -11.78 32.11 8.53
CA THR A 40 -10.93 31.30 7.64
C THR A 40 -10.89 31.89 6.23
N ASN A 41 -10.07 31.34 5.35
CA ASN A 41 -10.04 31.72 3.96
C ASN A 41 -11.21 31.12 3.15
N ARG A 42 -11.51 31.72 1.98
CA ARG A 42 -12.62 31.28 1.12
C ARG A 42 -12.44 29.85 0.59
N LEU A 43 -11.21 29.43 0.30
CA LEU A 43 -10.91 28.10 -0.24
C LEU A 43 -11.21 27.01 0.79
N ASP A 44 -10.82 27.21 2.03
CA ASP A 44 -11.07 26.29 3.13
C ASP A 44 -12.56 26.15 3.42
N ALA A 45 -13.31 27.26 3.45
CA ALA A 45 -14.76 27.24 3.62
C ALA A 45 -15.44 26.49 2.45
N TYR A 46 -14.97 26.71 1.22
CA TYR A 46 -15.48 26.02 0.04
C TYR A 46 -15.19 24.50 0.10
N ASN A 47 -13.99 24.09 0.50
CA ASN A 47 -13.63 22.68 0.63
C ASN A 47 -14.50 21.96 1.68
N SER A 48 -14.73 22.60 2.83
CA SER A 48 -15.63 22.06 3.86
C SER A 48 -17.06 21.91 3.35
N LEU A 49 -17.60 22.93 2.66
CA LEU A 49 -18.94 22.87 2.07
C LEU A 49 -19.05 21.83 0.97
N SER A 50 -18.03 21.70 0.12
CA SER A 50 -17.98 20.68 -0.94
C SER A 50 -18.02 19.28 -0.36
N ARG A 51 -17.23 18.99 0.68
CA ARG A 51 -17.25 17.70 1.35
C ARG A 51 -18.59 17.43 2.03
N LEU A 52 -19.16 18.41 2.72
CA LEU A 52 -20.49 18.28 3.31
C LEU A 52 -21.59 18.04 2.27
N THR A 53 -21.43 18.59 1.06
CA THR A 53 -22.33 18.33 -0.08
C THR A 53 -22.14 16.91 -0.59
N GLN A 54 -20.92 16.42 -0.71
CA GLN A 54 -20.64 15.05 -1.15
C GLN A 54 -21.26 13.99 -0.23
N ILE A 55 -21.24 14.24 1.09
CA ILE A 55 -21.89 13.35 2.07
C ILE A 55 -23.39 13.67 2.25
N GLY A 56 -23.92 14.60 1.46
CA GLY A 56 -25.34 14.91 1.38
C GLY A 56 -25.91 15.64 2.60
N LEU A 57 -25.11 16.31 3.42
CA LEU A 57 -25.57 17.13 4.54
C LEU A 57 -25.87 18.56 4.15
N VAL A 58 -25.30 19.04 3.04
CA VAL A 58 -25.49 20.38 2.52
C VAL A 58 -25.99 20.33 1.09
N ASN A 59 -26.92 21.19 0.74
CA ASN A 59 -27.42 21.41 -0.61
C ASN A 59 -26.74 22.63 -1.22
N VAL A 60 -26.48 22.58 -2.52
CA VAL A 60 -25.90 23.69 -3.29
C VAL A 60 -26.86 24.11 -4.39
N THR A 61 -27.01 25.42 -4.60
CA THR A 61 -27.82 25.95 -5.72
C THR A 61 -26.99 25.98 -7.01
N ALA A 62 -27.67 25.81 -8.14
CA ALA A 62 -27.03 25.94 -9.47
C ALA A 62 -26.74 27.41 -9.87
N ASP A 63 -27.17 28.37 -9.07
CA ASP A 63 -27.01 29.80 -9.34
C ASP A 63 -25.56 30.28 -9.24
N ARG A 64 -25.25 31.34 -9.92
CA ARG A 64 -23.96 32.03 -9.76
C ARG A 64 -24.18 33.42 -9.08
N PRO A 65 -23.57 33.67 -7.92
CA PRO A 65 -22.67 32.80 -7.14
C PRO A 65 -23.41 31.67 -6.39
N MET A 66 -22.79 30.47 -6.33
CA MET A 66 -23.33 29.33 -5.61
C MET A 66 -23.63 29.66 -4.15
N LYS A 67 -24.80 29.23 -3.70
CA LYS A 67 -25.24 29.33 -2.32
C LYS A 67 -25.43 27.92 -1.73
N PHE A 68 -25.19 27.81 -0.46
CA PHE A 68 -25.26 26.57 0.29
C PHE A 68 -26.35 26.67 1.36
N SER A 69 -27.10 25.59 1.54
CA SER A 69 -28.14 25.50 2.56
C SER A 69 -28.14 24.11 3.19
N CYS A 70 -28.68 24.00 4.37
CA CYS A 70 -28.84 22.71 5.02
C CYS A 70 -30.16 22.64 5.80
N SER A 71 -30.55 21.45 6.20
CA SER A 71 -31.67 21.20 7.10
C SER A 71 -31.32 21.55 8.55
N SER A 72 -32.27 21.39 9.47
CA SER A 72 -32.02 21.60 10.89
C SER A 72 -30.97 20.60 11.45
N LEU A 73 -30.18 21.03 12.43
CA LEU A 73 -29.12 20.19 13.03
C LEU A 73 -29.59 18.81 13.50
N PRO A 74 -30.76 18.65 14.16
CA PRO A 74 -31.24 17.34 14.55
C PRO A 74 -31.52 16.42 13.35
N VAL A 75 -32.01 16.97 12.24
CA VAL A 75 -32.27 16.20 11.01
C VAL A 75 -30.96 15.76 10.36
N LEU A 76 -29.98 16.67 10.28
CA LEU A 76 -28.64 16.39 9.74
C LEU A 76 -27.94 15.32 10.57
N PHE A 77 -27.99 15.42 11.88
CA PHE A 77 -27.36 14.45 12.77
C PHE A 77 -27.98 13.05 12.63
N LYS A 78 -29.33 12.97 12.62
CA LYS A 78 -30.04 11.70 12.38
C LYS A 78 -29.64 11.07 11.05
N LYS A 79 -29.53 11.89 9.98
CA LYS A 79 -29.10 11.42 8.67
C LYS A 79 -27.67 10.88 8.72
N LEU A 80 -26.73 11.63 9.29
CA LEU A 80 -25.35 11.23 9.42
C LEU A 80 -25.19 9.89 10.17
N ILE A 81 -25.86 9.73 11.31
CA ILE A 81 -25.85 8.49 12.09
C ILE A 81 -26.49 7.34 11.32
N LYS A 82 -27.58 7.59 10.61
CA LYS A 82 -28.22 6.55 9.76
C LYS A 82 -27.28 6.05 8.67
N ASP A 83 -26.59 6.97 8.00
CA ASP A 83 -25.66 6.64 6.92
C ASP A 83 -24.44 5.86 7.45
N GLN A 84 -23.94 6.25 8.63
CA GLN A 84 -22.86 5.51 9.31
C GLN A 84 -23.29 4.10 9.71
N LYS A 85 -24.48 3.93 10.33
CA LYS A 85 -25.02 2.62 10.67
C LYS A 85 -25.15 1.74 9.42
N SER A 86 -25.73 2.26 8.35
CA SER A 86 -25.87 1.52 7.09
C SER A 86 -24.52 1.14 6.48
N ARG A 87 -23.47 1.95 6.68
CA ARG A 87 -22.11 1.63 6.27
C ARG A 87 -21.51 0.52 7.11
N ILE A 88 -21.67 0.61 8.44
CA ILE A 88 -21.22 -0.43 9.37
C ILE A 88 -21.93 -1.75 9.05
N ASP A 89 -23.26 -1.74 8.92
CA ASP A 89 -24.05 -2.96 8.62
C ASP A 89 -23.60 -3.63 7.31
N ARG A 90 -23.34 -2.82 6.27
CA ARG A 90 -22.81 -3.34 4.99
C ARG A 90 -21.42 -3.93 5.13
N THR A 91 -20.54 -3.24 5.88
CA THR A 91 -19.18 -3.71 6.10
C THR A 91 -19.16 -4.97 6.97
N THR A 92 -20.02 -5.03 8.01
CA THR A 92 -20.18 -6.21 8.86
C THR A 92 -20.68 -7.41 8.06
N LYS A 93 -21.71 -7.21 7.23
CA LYS A 93 -22.22 -8.28 6.34
C LYS A 93 -21.17 -8.75 5.35
N ALA A 94 -20.42 -7.82 4.75
CA ALA A 94 -19.32 -8.18 3.86
C ALA A 94 -18.22 -8.98 4.61
N PHE A 95 -17.90 -8.59 5.83
CA PHE A 95 -16.98 -9.33 6.69
C PHE A 95 -17.53 -10.71 7.05
N GLU A 96 -18.79 -10.82 7.47
CA GLU A 96 -19.44 -12.10 7.79
C GLU A 96 -19.47 -13.02 6.58
N ASN A 97 -19.74 -12.50 5.39
CA ASN A 97 -19.70 -13.26 4.15
C ASN A 97 -18.27 -13.78 3.86
N ILE A 98 -17.25 -12.95 4.03
CA ILE A 98 -15.84 -13.37 3.88
C ILE A 98 -15.48 -14.46 4.89
N MET A 99 -15.89 -14.29 6.16
CA MET A 99 -15.60 -15.25 7.24
C MET A 99 -16.37 -16.56 7.12
N SER A 100 -17.59 -16.51 6.59
CA SER A 100 -18.43 -17.72 6.39
C SER A 100 -18.07 -18.52 5.14
N GLY A 101 -17.07 -18.10 4.35
CA GLY A 101 -16.68 -18.77 3.13
C GLY A 101 -17.73 -18.74 2.02
N ALA A 102 -18.79 -17.96 2.20
CA ALA A 102 -19.73 -17.64 1.15
C ALA A 102 -19.04 -16.66 0.19
N SER A 103 -18.37 -17.17 -0.81
CA SER A 103 -17.98 -16.38 -1.97
C SER A 103 -19.25 -15.92 -2.65
N ASP A 104 -19.60 -14.68 -2.40
CA ASP A 104 -20.78 -14.08 -2.98
C ASP A 104 -20.61 -13.78 -4.45
N ASP A 105 -21.48 -14.41 -5.19
CA ASP A 105 -21.92 -14.04 -6.52
C ASP A 105 -22.06 -12.53 -6.70
N ALA A 106 -21.11 -11.94 -7.36
CA ALA A 106 -21.34 -10.74 -8.15
C ALA A 106 -20.35 -10.68 -9.30
N LEU A 107 -20.29 -11.71 -10.09
CA LEU A 107 -20.09 -11.73 -11.54
C LEU A 107 -20.49 -13.14 -11.99
N GLU A 108 -21.76 -13.26 -12.37
CA GLU A 108 -22.28 -14.45 -13.05
C GLU A 108 -21.42 -14.75 -14.27
N ALA A 109 -20.69 -15.85 -14.19
CA ALA A 109 -20.40 -16.69 -15.33
C ALA A 109 -20.47 -18.12 -14.85
N ASP A 110 -21.64 -18.69 -15.09
CA ASP A 110 -21.98 -20.10 -15.09
C ASP A 110 -20.81 -21.01 -15.41
N ASN A 111 -20.51 -21.97 -14.48
CA ASN A 111 -20.40 -23.40 -14.79
C ASN A 111 -19.90 -24.14 -13.57
N GLY A 112 -20.75 -25.08 -13.13
CA GLY A 112 -20.42 -26.01 -12.06
C GLY A 112 -19.21 -26.87 -12.38
N GLN A 113 -18.22 -26.71 -11.51
CA GLN A 113 -17.23 -27.69 -11.07
C GLN A 113 -16.51 -27.05 -9.90
N GLU A 114 -16.34 -27.77 -8.80
CA GLU A 114 -15.44 -27.39 -7.69
C GLU A 114 -13.99 -27.37 -8.17
N GLU A 115 -13.64 -26.34 -8.95
CA GLU A 115 -12.27 -25.99 -9.25
C GLU A 115 -11.85 -24.86 -8.31
N ALA A 116 -10.71 -25.04 -7.67
CA ALA A 116 -10.05 -24.07 -6.79
C ALA A 116 -10.02 -22.67 -7.47
N SER A 117 -11.02 -21.82 -7.15
CA SER A 117 -11.14 -20.52 -7.80
C SER A 117 -9.97 -19.63 -7.35
N ALA A 118 -9.14 -19.23 -8.29
CA ALA A 118 -8.04 -18.30 -8.02
C ALA A 118 -8.61 -16.97 -7.50
N LYS A 119 -8.20 -16.58 -6.30
CA LYS A 119 -8.53 -15.25 -5.73
C LYS A 119 -7.46 -14.27 -6.13
N PHE A 120 -7.85 -13.08 -6.57
CA PHE A 120 -6.89 -12.02 -6.88
C PHE A 120 -7.39 -10.66 -6.43
N ALA A 121 -6.44 -9.78 -6.07
CA ALA A 121 -6.71 -8.41 -5.67
C ALA A 121 -5.58 -7.50 -6.14
N VAL A 122 -5.87 -6.22 -6.35
CA VAL A 122 -4.85 -5.20 -6.63
C VAL A 122 -4.73 -4.29 -5.42
N LEU A 123 -3.52 -4.24 -4.85
CA LEU A 123 -3.16 -3.32 -3.78
C LEU A 123 -2.52 -2.07 -4.36
N LYS A 124 -2.82 -0.90 -3.77
CA LYS A 124 -2.21 0.38 -4.10
C LYS A 124 -1.53 0.99 -2.88
N GLY A 125 -0.39 1.61 -3.14
CA GLY A 125 0.45 2.23 -2.12
C GLY A 125 1.43 1.27 -1.45
N ARG A 126 2.71 1.70 -1.39
CA ARG A 126 3.81 0.87 -0.87
C ARG A 126 3.56 0.33 0.52
N ASP A 127 3.03 1.14 1.42
CA ASP A 127 2.80 0.74 2.82
C ASP A 127 1.81 -0.44 2.92
N HIS A 128 0.73 -0.42 2.12
CA HIS A 128 -0.24 -1.51 2.08
C HIS A 128 0.37 -2.79 1.49
N ILE A 129 1.18 -2.64 0.43
CA ILE A 129 1.84 -3.78 -0.21
C ILE A 129 2.87 -4.39 0.75
N GLN A 130 3.68 -3.57 1.42
CA GLN A 130 4.67 -4.04 2.39
C GLN A 130 3.99 -4.72 3.60
N LYS A 131 2.89 -4.17 4.09
CA LYS A 131 2.09 -4.82 5.13
C LYS A 131 1.63 -6.22 4.70
N ARG A 132 1.12 -6.37 3.47
CA ARG A 132 0.70 -7.69 2.95
C ARG A 132 1.88 -8.65 2.78
N ILE A 133 3.07 -8.14 2.41
CA ILE A 133 4.30 -8.96 2.37
C ILE A 133 4.64 -9.49 3.77
N GLY A 134 4.57 -8.66 4.81
CA GLY A 134 4.78 -9.08 6.19
C GLY A 134 3.76 -10.12 6.66
N GLU A 135 2.47 -9.93 6.31
CA GLU A 135 1.42 -10.92 6.60
C GLU A 135 1.75 -12.27 5.95
N LEU A 136 2.12 -12.30 4.66
CA LEU A 136 2.53 -13.53 3.98
C LEU A 136 3.76 -14.18 4.64
N ALA A 137 4.73 -13.38 5.09
CA ALA A 137 5.89 -13.91 5.80
C ALA A 137 5.50 -14.55 7.14
N ASN A 138 4.54 -13.98 7.86
CA ASN A 138 4.01 -14.57 9.10
C ASN A 138 3.19 -15.83 8.86
N GLU A 139 2.46 -15.89 7.75
CA GLU A 139 1.64 -17.05 7.34
C GLU A 139 2.46 -18.19 6.68
N ALA A 140 3.73 -17.94 6.31
CA ALA A 140 4.56 -18.93 5.63
C ALA A 140 4.96 -20.07 6.57
N ASP A 141 4.75 -21.31 6.11
CA ASP A 141 5.08 -22.55 6.83
C ASP A 141 6.28 -23.27 6.19
N GLY A 142 6.44 -23.23 4.87
CA GLY A 142 7.46 -23.97 4.14
C GLY A 142 8.54 -23.08 3.53
N GLN A 143 8.15 -22.20 2.63
CA GLN A 143 9.10 -21.36 1.90
C GLN A 143 8.57 -19.97 1.54
N LEU A 144 9.51 -19.03 1.44
CA LEU A 144 9.27 -17.68 1.00
C LEU A 144 10.34 -17.29 -0.04
N VAL A 145 9.91 -16.95 -1.26
CA VAL A 145 10.82 -16.51 -2.32
C VAL A 145 10.55 -15.04 -2.62
N LEU A 146 11.56 -14.19 -2.39
CA LEU A 146 11.50 -12.77 -2.69
C LEU A 146 12.33 -12.47 -3.95
N PHE A 147 11.78 -11.68 -4.84
CA PHE A 147 12.50 -11.11 -5.97
C PHE A 147 12.42 -9.59 -5.87
N LEU A 148 13.59 -8.97 -5.74
CA LEU A 148 13.69 -7.61 -5.22
C LEU A 148 14.13 -6.57 -6.26
N GLY A 149 14.45 -6.98 -7.49
CA GLY A 149 15.05 -6.05 -8.44
C GLY A 149 16.26 -5.30 -7.82
N ARG A 150 16.53 -4.10 -8.30
CA ARG A 150 17.69 -3.31 -7.84
C ARG A 150 17.49 -2.64 -6.47
N TYR A 151 16.29 -2.15 -6.20
CA TYR A 151 16.03 -1.31 -5.02
C TYR A 151 15.03 -1.91 -4.03
N GLY A 152 14.52 -3.12 -4.28
CA GLY A 152 13.53 -3.75 -3.42
C GLY A 152 13.99 -3.94 -1.97
N ILE A 153 15.28 -4.22 -1.76
CA ILE A 153 15.83 -4.31 -0.40
C ILE A 153 15.68 -3.00 0.39
N LEU A 154 15.78 -1.83 -0.26
CA LEU A 154 15.56 -0.54 0.41
C LEU A 154 14.12 -0.35 0.85
N HIS A 155 13.17 -0.91 0.10
CA HIS A 155 11.76 -0.84 0.45
C HIS A 155 11.47 -1.74 1.65
N LEU A 156 12.04 -2.94 1.69
CA LEU A 156 11.94 -3.86 2.84
C LEU A 156 12.54 -3.24 4.11
N CYS A 157 13.79 -2.77 4.05
CA CYS A 157 14.48 -2.17 5.21
C CYS A 157 13.84 -0.90 5.76
N ARG A 158 12.87 -0.32 5.06
CA ARG A 158 12.10 0.86 5.51
C ARG A 158 10.70 0.52 5.99
N SER A 159 10.36 -0.73 6.02
CA SER A 159 9.05 -1.21 6.45
C SER A 159 9.20 -2.31 7.51
N PRO A 160 8.20 -2.53 8.36
CA PRO A 160 8.21 -3.63 9.33
C PRO A 160 8.33 -5.02 8.69
N SER A 161 8.01 -5.17 7.40
CA SER A 161 8.02 -6.47 6.71
C SER A 161 9.38 -7.18 6.72
N ILE A 162 10.49 -6.44 6.93
CA ILE A 162 11.81 -7.07 7.09
C ILE A 162 11.90 -7.90 8.37
N ASP A 163 11.29 -7.42 9.45
CA ASP A 163 11.29 -8.11 10.74
C ASP A 163 10.44 -9.39 10.66
N GLU A 164 9.30 -9.34 9.96
CA GLU A 164 8.46 -10.53 9.73
C GLU A 164 9.15 -11.56 8.83
N ILE A 165 9.90 -11.12 7.81
CA ILE A 165 10.69 -12.01 6.95
C ILE A 165 11.83 -12.67 7.74
N ASN A 166 12.54 -11.92 8.57
CA ASN A 166 13.56 -12.46 9.45
C ASN A 166 12.99 -13.45 10.45
N SER A 167 11.85 -13.12 11.07
CA SER A 167 11.14 -14.01 11.99
C SER A 167 10.66 -15.30 11.30
N ALA A 168 10.26 -15.25 10.03
CA ALA A 168 9.94 -16.44 9.24
C ALA A 168 11.18 -17.33 9.08
N ALA A 169 12.34 -16.74 8.77
CA ALA A 169 13.59 -17.48 8.67
C ALA A 169 14.02 -18.10 10.01
N GLU A 170 13.84 -17.38 11.13
CA GLU A 170 14.08 -17.89 12.49
C GLU A 170 13.17 -19.08 12.85
N ARG A 171 11.91 -19.08 12.36
CA ARG A 171 10.98 -20.22 12.53
C ARG A 171 11.35 -21.44 11.68
N GLY A 172 12.35 -21.33 10.79
CA GLY A 172 12.79 -22.42 9.93
C GLY A 172 12.14 -22.41 8.54
N VAL A 173 11.41 -21.37 8.16
CA VAL A 173 10.93 -21.18 6.79
C VAL A 173 12.12 -21.00 5.85
N ILE A 174 12.13 -21.68 4.72
CA ILE A 174 13.18 -21.55 3.70
C ILE A 174 13.00 -20.24 2.96
N VAL A 175 13.78 -19.21 3.34
CA VAL A 175 13.70 -17.89 2.70
C VAL A 175 14.80 -17.76 1.65
N LYS A 176 14.39 -17.43 0.41
CA LYS A 176 15.28 -17.19 -0.72
C LYS A 176 15.08 -15.77 -1.24
N VAL A 177 16.18 -15.06 -1.48
CA VAL A 177 16.16 -13.69 -2.03
C VAL A 177 16.92 -13.65 -3.34
N LEU A 178 16.23 -13.37 -4.42
CA LEU A 178 16.78 -13.14 -5.74
C LEU A 178 16.77 -11.65 -6.03
N ALA A 179 17.93 -11.02 -6.19
CA ALA A 179 18.02 -9.56 -6.33
C ALA A 179 19.02 -9.14 -7.39
N GLN A 180 18.79 -7.98 -7.99
CA GLN A 180 19.80 -7.28 -8.77
C GLN A 180 20.65 -6.45 -7.78
N LEU A 181 21.81 -6.99 -7.38
CA LEU A 181 22.69 -6.29 -6.44
C LEU A 181 23.28 -5.04 -7.07
N ASP A 182 23.39 -3.99 -6.26
CA ASP A 182 24.00 -2.71 -6.61
C ASP A 182 24.92 -2.26 -5.44
N ARG A 183 26.03 -1.64 -5.74
CA ARG A 183 26.98 -1.15 -4.70
C ARG A 183 26.33 -0.31 -3.62
N ARG A 184 25.30 0.47 -4.00
CA ARG A 184 24.59 1.37 -3.07
C ARG A 184 23.68 0.61 -2.12
N THR A 185 23.23 -0.58 -2.54
CA THR A 185 22.23 -1.39 -1.80
C THR A 185 22.85 -2.54 -1.02
N LEU A 186 24.08 -2.95 -1.32
CA LEU A 186 24.75 -4.10 -0.69
C LEU A 186 24.65 -4.13 0.83
N LYS A 187 24.92 -3.00 1.49
CA LYS A 187 24.92 -2.90 2.96
C LYS A 187 23.55 -3.18 3.61
N PHE A 188 22.46 -3.08 2.86
CA PHE A 188 21.13 -3.29 3.38
C PHE A 188 20.79 -4.78 3.47
N PHE A 189 21.46 -5.63 2.69
CA PHE A 189 21.32 -7.08 2.79
C PHE A 189 21.89 -7.65 4.09
N ASP A 190 22.76 -6.91 4.76
CA ASP A 190 23.29 -7.28 6.08
C ASP A 190 22.21 -7.22 7.20
N GLN A 191 21.01 -6.68 6.92
CA GLN A 191 19.87 -6.66 7.83
C GLN A 191 18.99 -7.92 7.72
N LEU A 192 19.22 -8.75 6.71
CA LEU A 192 18.54 -10.03 6.57
C LEU A 192 19.18 -11.07 7.49
N HIS A 193 18.34 -11.98 8.01
CA HIS A 193 18.80 -13.08 8.87
C HIS A 193 19.81 -13.97 8.13
N GLU A 194 20.80 -14.48 8.83
CA GLU A 194 21.93 -15.23 8.26
C GLU A 194 21.56 -16.54 7.53
N SER A 195 20.40 -17.14 7.87
CA SER A 195 19.88 -18.32 7.19
C SER A 195 19.23 -18.04 5.85
N ILE A 196 19.01 -16.75 5.50
CA ILE A 196 18.38 -16.36 4.23
C ILE A 196 19.40 -16.51 3.09
N GLU A 197 19.04 -17.34 2.10
CA GLU A 197 19.88 -17.53 0.93
C GLU A 197 19.66 -16.39 -0.08
N ILE A 198 20.73 -15.69 -0.45
CA ILE A 198 20.69 -14.53 -1.35
C ILE A 198 21.47 -14.85 -2.62
N ARG A 199 20.88 -14.59 -3.78
CA ARG A 199 21.55 -14.69 -5.09
C ARG A 199 21.37 -13.43 -5.91
N HIS A 200 22.35 -13.17 -6.76
CA HIS A 200 22.38 -12.04 -7.70
C HIS A 200 22.04 -12.48 -9.11
N SER A 201 21.15 -11.73 -9.75
CA SER A 201 20.92 -11.84 -11.20
C SER A 201 20.51 -10.47 -11.77
N ASP A 202 21.10 -10.13 -12.92
CA ASP A 202 20.72 -8.93 -13.67
C ASP A 202 19.38 -9.11 -14.44
N GLU A 203 18.88 -10.34 -14.51
CA GLU A 203 17.60 -10.65 -15.17
C GLU A 203 16.39 -10.24 -14.29
N VAL A 204 16.58 -9.98 -12.99
CA VAL A 204 15.50 -9.65 -12.05
C VAL A 204 15.23 -8.17 -12.01
N ASN A 205 14.27 -7.74 -12.81
CA ASN A 205 13.84 -6.34 -12.88
C ASN A 205 12.50 -6.07 -12.19
N SER A 206 11.83 -7.10 -11.70
CA SER A 206 10.54 -7.00 -11.01
C SER A 206 10.69 -7.16 -9.51
N LEU A 207 9.65 -6.74 -8.77
CA LEU A 207 9.52 -6.96 -7.32
C LEU A 207 8.32 -7.87 -7.06
N GLY A 208 8.49 -8.75 -6.08
CA GLY A 208 7.39 -9.60 -5.63
C GLY A 208 7.82 -10.61 -4.59
N VAL A 209 6.85 -11.37 -4.14
CA VAL A 209 7.00 -12.42 -3.12
C VAL A 209 6.13 -13.60 -3.50
N LEU A 210 6.63 -14.79 -3.31
CA LEU A 210 5.92 -16.05 -3.46
C LEU A 210 6.00 -16.81 -2.14
N LYS A 211 4.86 -17.30 -1.64
CA LYS A 211 4.72 -18.06 -0.41
C LYS A 211 4.16 -19.45 -0.72
N ASP A 212 4.81 -20.49 -0.24
CA ASP A 212 4.34 -21.90 -0.14
C ASP A 212 3.68 -22.48 -1.41
N HIS A 213 4.04 -22.00 -2.61
CA HIS A 213 3.39 -22.34 -3.88
C HIS A 213 1.88 -22.02 -3.93
N SER A 214 1.37 -21.18 -3.03
CA SER A 214 -0.06 -20.85 -2.93
C SER A 214 -0.36 -19.37 -3.23
N ASP A 215 0.51 -18.47 -2.78
CA ASP A 215 0.28 -17.03 -2.84
C ASP A 215 1.43 -16.29 -3.52
N VAL A 216 1.08 -15.32 -4.34
CA VAL A 216 2.03 -14.46 -5.06
C VAL A 216 1.63 -13.00 -4.88
N ILE A 217 2.61 -12.16 -4.54
CA ILE A 217 2.51 -10.70 -4.71
C ILE A 217 3.46 -10.32 -5.83
N GLN A 218 2.94 -9.75 -6.90
CA GLN A 218 3.70 -9.24 -8.03
C GLN A 218 3.47 -7.74 -8.17
N PHE A 219 4.52 -6.93 -8.09
CA PHE A 219 4.41 -5.52 -8.36
C PHE A 219 4.11 -5.28 -9.85
N LEU A 220 3.10 -4.47 -10.11
CA LEU A 220 2.69 -4.03 -11.44
C LEU A 220 3.33 -2.69 -11.80
N PHE A 221 3.47 -1.83 -10.80
CA PHE A 221 4.08 -0.54 -10.92
C PHE A 221 4.87 -0.21 -9.66
N VAL A 222 6.06 0.34 -9.83
CA VAL A 222 6.94 0.81 -8.76
C VAL A 222 7.41 2.21 -9.10
N GLU A 223 7.26 3.14 -8.17
CA GLU A 223 7.79 4.49 -8.30
C GLU A 223 9.31 4.43 -8.53
N GLN A 224 9.78 5.05 -9.61
CA GLN A 224 11.20 5.00 -9.98
C GLN A 224 12.13 5.66 -8.97
N ASN A 225 11.62 6.62 -8.17
CA ASN A 225 12.39 7.21 -7.10
C ASN A 225 12.51 6.24 -5.91
N PRO A 226 13.69 5.66 -5.63
CA PRO A 226 13.84 4.66 -4.58
C PRO A 226 13.65 5.22 -3.15
N VAL A 227 13.64 6.54 -2.99
CA VAL A 227 13.36 7.23 -1.71
C VAL A 227 11.97 7.84 -1.65
N GLY A 228 11.20 7.74 -2.72
CA GLY A 228 9.82 8.20 -2.79
C GLY A 228 8.88 7.40 -1.86
N ARG A 229 7.73 7.98 -1.57
CA ARG A 229 6.72 7.35 -0.68
C ARG A 229 5.98 6.18 -1.31
N GLY A 230 6.11 5.97 -2.64
CA GLY A 230 5.47 4.88 -3.37
C GLY A 230 3.95 4.90 -3.31
N ARG A 231 3.32 6.08 -3.31
CA ARG A 231 1.85 6.20 -3.27
C ARG A 231 1.17 5.58 -4.48
N GLU A 232 1.84 5.63 -5.61
CA GLU A 232 1.36 5.07 -6.89
C GLU A 232 1.81 3.62 -7.10
N ASP A 233 2.61 3.06 -6.19
CA ASP A 233 2.99 1.65 -6.28
C ASP A 233 1.72 0.79 -6.30
N ALA A 234 1.71 -0.20 -7.18
CA ALA A 234 0.61 -1.14 -7.32
C ALA A 234 1.13 -2.56 -7.42
N ALA A 235 0.46 -3.49 -6.77
CA ALA A 235 0.80 -4.91 -6.84
C ALA A 235 -0.46 -5.77 -7.01
N LEU A 236 -0.33 -6.83 -7.78
CA LEU A 236 -1.29 -7.90 -7.90
C LEU A 236 -1.01 -8.93 -6.80
N VAL A 237 -2.03 -9.29 -6.05
CA VAL A 237 -2.02 -10.39 -5.09
C VAL A 237 -2.84 -11.51 -5.68
N VAL A 238 -2.28 -12.70 -5.76
CA VAL A 238 -2.96 -13.89 -6.30
C VAL A 238 -2.83 -15.04 -5.31
N SER A 239 -3.94 -15.63 -4.91
CA SER A 239 -3.98 -16.88 -4.17
C SER A 239 -4.49 -17.98 -5.12
N SER A 240 -3.56 -18.75 -5.67
CA SER A 240 -3.80 -19.82 -6.62
C SER A 240 -2.57 -20.72 -6.70
N GLU A 241 -2.72 -21.99 -6.36
CA GLU A 241 -1.63 -22.96 -6.43
C GLU A 241 -1.07 -23.12 -7.85
N VAL A 242 -1.94 -23.14 -8.85
CA VAL A 242 -1.54 -23.26 -10.26
C VAL A 242 -0.69 -22.07 -10.70
N PHE A 243 -1.14 -20.86 -10.38
CA PHE A 243 -0.41 -19.63 -10.70
C PHE A 243 0.91 -19.55 -9.92
N ALA A 244 0.87 -19.81 -8.63
CA ALA A 244 2.04 -19.74 -7.75
C ALA A 244 3.10 -20.78 -8.13
N SER A 245 2.70 -22.02 -8.44
CA SER A 245 3.62 -23.06 -8.90
C SER A 245 4.30 -22.70 -10.22
N SER A 246 3.54 -22.23 -11.21
CA SER A 246 4.11 -21.77 -12.48
C SER A 246 5.07 -20.59 -12.28
N HIS A 247 4.73 -19.67 -11.40
CA HIS A 247 5.57 -18.52 -11.07
C HIS A 247 6.86 -18.96 -10.35
N TYR A 248 6.76 -19.94 -9.46
CA TYR A 248 7.89 -20.54 -8.77
C TYR A 248 8.87 -21.21 -9.75
N GLU A 249 8.40 -22.00 -10.69
CA GLU A 249 9.24 -22.65 -11.70
C GLU A 249 10.02 -21.59 -12.51
N PHE A 250 9.35 -20.52 -12.92
CA PHE A 250 9.99 -19.43 -13.61
C PHE A 250 11.08 -18.75 -12.76
N MET A 251 10.80 -18.49 -11.49
CA MET A 251 11.77 -17.88 -10.57
C MET A 251 12.96 -18.84 -10.30
N MET A 252 12.70 -20.15 -10.17
CA MET A 252 13.76 -21.13 -9.98
C MET A 252 14.64 -21.30 -11.22
N ALA A 253 14.13 -21.12 -12.41
CA ALA A 253 14.95 -21.10 -13.63
C ALA A 253 15.99 -19.96 -13.60
N ILE A 254 15.62 -18.79 -13.07
CA ILE A 254 16.57 -17.67 -12.88
C ILE A 254 17.49 -17.96 -11.68
N TRP A 255 16.96 -18.44 -10.59
CA TRP A 255 17.70 -18.79 -9.38
C TRP A 255 18.87 -19.74 -9.65
N ASN A 256 18.64 -20.77 -10.43
CA ASN A 256 19.66 -21.78 -10.74
C ASN A 256 20.84 -21.23 -11.57
N ARG A 257 20.64 -20.12 -12.28
CA ARG A 257 21.70 -19.41 -13.05
C ARG A 257 22.29 -18.24 -12.27
N ALA A 258 21.66 -17.84 -11.19
CA ALA A 258 22.05 -16.69 -10.40
C ALA A 258 23.36 -16.94 -9.63
N VAL A 259 24.14 -15.88 -9.45
CA VAL A 259 25.42 -15.89 -8.73
C VAL A 259 25.18 -15.76 -7.24
N ASP A 260 25.88 -16.54 -6.42
CA ASP A 260 25.79 -16.40 -4.97
C ASP A 260 26.22 -15.00 -4.48
N PHE A 261 25.65 -14.60 -3.33
CA PHE A 261 25.83 -13.26 -2.77
C PHE A 261 27.29 -12.88 -2.54
N ASN A 262 28.10 -13.81 -2.00
CA ASN A 262 29.49 -13.52 -1.63
C ASN A 262 30.36 -13.34 -2.89
N SER A 263 30.17 -14.17 -3.90
CA SER A 263 30.83 -14.05 -5.20
C SER A 263 30.46 -12.75 -5.91
N ALA A 264 29.18 -12.39 -5.89
CA ALA A 264 28.73 -11.12 -6.46
C ALA A 264 29.29 -9.92 -5.67
N LYS A 265 29.25 -9.95 -4.33
CA LYS A 265 29.80 -8.90 -3.45
C LYS A 265 31.29 -8.65 -3.71
N LYS A 266 32.07 -9.71 -3.91
CA LYS A 266 33.51 -9.61 -4.26
C LYS A 266 33.71 -8.85 -5.57
N ARG A 267 32.98 -9.18 -6.63
CA ARG A 267 33.05 -8.48 -7.92
C ARG A 267 32.87 -6.97 -7.77
N PHE A 268 31.84 -6.54 -7.04
CA PHE A 268 31.55 -5.12 -6.81
C PHE A 268 32.62 -4.43 -5.95
N THR A 269 33.38 -5.18 -5.14
CA THR A 269 34.45 -4.65 -4.30
C THR A 269 35.77 -4.53 -5.08
N GLU A 270 36.11 -5.53 -5.89
CA GLU A 270 37.35 -5.57 -6.69
C GLU A 270 37.35 -4.53 -7.81
N GLU A 271 36.22 -4.31 -8.49
CA GLU A 271 36.09 -3.23 -9.46
C GLU A 271 36.36 -1.83 -8.85
N ARG A 272 36.17 -1.66 -7.54
CA ARG A 272 36.53 -0.41 -6.84
C ARG A 272 38.02 -0.22 -6.77
N LEU A 273 38.79 -1.27 -6.50
CA LEU A 273 40.23 -1.22 -6.38
C LEU A 273 40.89 -0.91 -7.72
N SER A 274 40.38 -1.49 -8.82
CA SER A 274 40.92 -1.23 -10.17
C SER A 274 40.68 0.21 -10.62
N LEU A 275 39.55 0.82 -10.30
CA LEU A 275 39.23 2.21 -10.66
C LEU A 275 40.08 3.22 -9.83
N ILE A 276 40.49 2.90 -8.59
CA ILE A 276 41.33 3.74 -7.78
C ILE A 276 42.77 3.72 -8.30
N HIS A 277 43.25 2.59 -8.76
CA HIS A 277 44.62 2.45 -9.31
C HIS A 277 44.82 3.16 -10.67
N ILE A 278 43.72 3.36 -11.45
CA ILE A 278 43.79 4.11 -12.71
C ILE A 278 43.81 5.63 -12.50
N SER A 279 43.43 6.12 -11.31
CA SER A 279 43.32 7.56 -11.01
C SER A 279 44.53 8.16 -10.26
N GLU A 280 45.58 7.40 -9.95
CA GLU A 280 46.84 7.98 -9.44
C GLU A 280 47.69 8.51 -10.60
N PRO A 281 47.85 9.84 -10.75
CA PRO A 281 48.79 10.37 -11.71
C PRO A 281 50.23 10.05 -11.25
N THR A 282 50.95 9.31 -12.08
CA THR A 282 52.41 9.13 -11.95
C THR A 282 53.07 10.51 -11.76
N ARG A 283 53.39 10.87 -10.54
CA ARG A 283 54.33 11.98 -10.27
C ARG A 283 55.72 11.57 -10.80
N HIS A 284 55.98 11.89 -12.04
CA HIS A 284 57.38 11.96 -12.49
C HIS A 284 58.07 13.10 -11.71
N ARG A 285 58.98 12.72 -10.82
CA ARG A 285 60.03 13.63 -10.31
C ARG A 285 60.96 13.96 -11.49
N LEU A 286 61.04 15.24 -11.80
CA LEU A 286 62.21 15.86 -12.43
C LEU A 286 63.22 16.23 -11.35
#